data_5a0c4971040cf8bb479c0f384d66131a
#
_entry.id   5a0c4971040cf8bb479c0f384d66131a
#
_cell.length_a   1.000
_cell.length_b   1.000
_cell.length_c   1.000
_cell.angle_alpha   90.00
_cell.angle_beta   90.00
_cell.angle_gamma   90.00
#
_symmetry.space_group_name_H-M   'P 1'
#
loop_
_entity.id
_entity.type
_entity.pdbx_description
1 polymer ?
#
loop_
_entity_poly.entity_id
_entity_poly.type
_entity_poly.pdbx_seq_one_letter_code
_entity_poly.pdbx_strand_id
1 'polypeptide(L)'
;MKYVFKNLKSFRKNQPVFLLLIIISVFATSMMINFSFGIYCNYRERKLSEIRQLRNIQMHINESAQINKSDLENCLLYLPEDLENLIDGVYVSMDIDDNLSIECQFALKNGKYIPAAAFRDNLLKANFINNYFTIEQEQNGELVALIYKESKEQSDFHDEIKGFIEIQSKTYKVIGYQSWTIEEPILPFASLNQDTKTNAEEGIYLHFSRAISKQEYDKLYRIFNDNFGDLIEIPQIPFVHGQDQLVYNTMMLIAIGIAVTAAVNFAILFKYIMMQRDKMLAVYRICGLTKIKAVVLYLMECVFIIIPIYIGGSVCFNYIMLPLLSKMVSLSGTIYSIRAYLLLFLSYIIISVILLVVIIYAEIYRKNIVDSV
;
A
#
# COMPACT_ATOMS: atom_id res chain seq x y z
N MET A 1 -43.58 5.01 3.53
CA MET A 1 -42.84 5.91 4.42
C MET A 1 -43.61 6.34 5.67
N LYS A 2 -44.84 6.90 5.57
CA LYS A 2 -45.61 7.42 6.73
C LYS A 2 -45.82 6.35 7.83
N TYR A 3 -46.04 5.08 7.46
CA TYR A 3 -46.20 3.97 8.40
C TYR A 3 -44.89 3.60 9.12
N VAL A 4 -43.74 3.61 8.43
CA VAL A 4 -42.44 3.33 9.02
C VAL A 4 -42.15 4.35 10.14
N PHE A 5 -42.33 5.63 9.87
CA PHE A 5 -42.11 6.69 10.92
C PHE A 5 -43.07 6.54 12.09
N LYS A 6 -44.32 6.21 11.85
CA LYS A 6 -45.32 5.98 12.92
C LYS A 6 -44.91 4.79 13.80
N ASN A 7 -44.44 3.72 13.18
CA ASN A 7 -43.98 2.51 13.85
C ASN A 7 -42.74 2.78 14.69
N LEU A 8 -41.76 3.51 14.13
CA LEU A 8 -40.54 3.91 14.84
C LEU A 8 -40.86 4.78 16.05
N LYS A 9 -41.79 5.75 15.94
CA LYS A 9 -42.23 6.59 17.07
C LYS A 9 -42.89 5.75 18.14
N SER A 10 -43.76 4.80 17.77
CA SER A 10 -44.37 3.85 18.72
C SER A 10 -43.33 2.95 19.37
N PHE A 11 -42.34 2.47 18.63
CA PHE A 11 -41.25 1.65 19.15
C PHE A 11 -40.42 2.39 20.21
N ARG A 12 -40.06 3.64 19.94
CA ARG A 12 -39.32 4.46 20.90
C ARG A 12 -40.11 4.68 22.20
N LYS A 13 -41.46 4.81 22.12
CA LYS A 13 -42.32 5.03 23.32
C LYS A 13 -42.54 3.75 24.12
N ASN A 14 -42.76 2.63 23.46
CA ASN A 14 -43.21 1.40 24.10
C ASN A 14 -42.06 0.45 24.47
N GLN A 15 -40.90 0.56 23.83
CA GLN A 15 -39.77 -0.37 24.00
C GLN A 15 -38.39 0.33 23.99
N PRO A 16 -38.17 1.30 24.89
CA PRO A 16 -36.93 2.10 24.88
C PRO A 16 -35.68 1.27 25.17
N VAL A 17 -35.77 0.21 25.99
CA VAL A 17 -34.65 -0.67 26.33
C VAL A 17 -34.17 -1.45 25.12
N PHE A 18 -35.08 -2.02 24.31
CA PHE A 18 -34.70 -2.73 23.09
C PHE A 18 -34.08 -1.79 22.05
N LEU A 19 -34.59 -0.57 21.91
CA LEU A 19 -34.01 0.44 21.06
C LEU A 19 -32.58 0.78 21.48
N LEU A 20 -32.36 0.95 22.80
CA LEU A 20 -31.02 1.21 23.36
C LEU A 20 -30.05 0.04 23.02
N LEU A 21 -30.48 -1.21 23.22
CA LEU A 21 -29.66 -2.38 22.89
C LEU A 21 -29.32 -2.46 21.42
N ILE A 22 -30.27 -2.12 20.52
CA ILE A 22 -30.02 -2.02 19.09
C ILE A 22 -28.99 -0.93 18.79
N ILE A 23 -29.13 0.24 19.39
CA ILE A 23 -28.18 1.35 19.22
C ILE A 23 -26.77 0.90 19.62
N ILE A 24 -26.60 0.32 20.81
CA ILE A 24 -25.33 -0.18 21.30
C ILE A 24 -24.75 -1.24 20.35
N SER A 25 -25.57 -2.19 19.89
CA SER A 25 -25.13 -3.28 19.02
C SER A 25 -24.64 -2.77 17.66
N VAL A 26 -25.40 -1.90 16.99
CA VAL A 26 -25.04 -1.35 15.67
C VAL A 26 -23.85 -0.39 15.80
N PHE A 27 -23.82 0.41 16.85
CA PHE A 27 -22.72 1.33 17.14
C PHE A 27 -21.40 0.56 17.38
N ALA A 28 -21.42 -0.48 18.22
CA ALA A 28 -20.27 -1.34 18.47
C ALA A 28 -19.80 -2.04 17.18
N THR A 29 -20.74 -2.52 16.36
CA THR A 29 -20.40 -3.14 15.07
C THR A 29 -19.71 -2.13 14.15
N SER A 30 -20.22 -0.90 14.04
CA SER A 30 -19.61 0.17 13.26
C SER A 30 -18.18 0.46 13.69
N MET A 31 -17.96 0.60 15.01
CA MET A 31 -16.64 0.81 15.60
C MET A 31 -15.67 -0.32 15.24
N MET A 32 -16.10 -1.58 15.41
CA MET A 32 -15.26 -2.75 15.19
C MET A 32 -14.92 -2.97 13.71
N ILE A 33 -15.85 -2.70 12.80
CA ILE A 33 -15.59 -2.78 11.36
C ILE A 33 -14.55 -1.75 10.95
N ASN A 34 -14.67 -0.50 11.40
CA ASN A 34 -13.69 0.54 11.11
C ASN A 34 -12.32 0.20 11.72
N PHE A 35 -12.28 -0.30 12.94
CA PHE A 35 -11.04 -0.74 13.59
C PHE A 35 -10.36 -1.89 12.83
N SER A 36 -11.11 -2.93 12.48
CA SER A 36 -10.60 -4.07 11.70
C SER A 36 -10.01 -3.63 10.36
N PHE A 37 -10.69 -2.72 9.67
CA PHE A 37 -10.21 -2.16 8.41
C PHE A 37 -8.89 -1.41 8.60
N GLY A 38 -8.78 -0.59 9.65
CA GLY A 38 -7.54 0.13 9.94
C GLY A 38 -6.36 -0.78 10.23
N ILE A 39 -6.57 -1.82 11.04
CA ILE A 39 -5.53 -2.83 11.31
C ILE A 39 -5.08 -3.51 10.01
N TYR A 40 -6.02 -3.95 9.19
CA TYR A 40 -5.71 -4.60 7.91
C TYR A 40 -4.90 -3.69 6.98
N CYS A 41 -5.33 -2.44 6.82
CA CYS A 41 -4.63 -1.48 5.96
C CYS A 41 -3.24 -1.15 6.49
N ASN A 42 -3.08 -0.94 7.79
CA ASN A 42 -1.79 -0.67 8.43
C ASN A 42 -0.80 -1.83 8.21
N TYR A 43 -1.26 -3.06 8.42
CA TYR A 43 -0.44 -4.25 8.13
C TYR A 43 -0.03 -4.30 6.66
N ARG A 44 -0.99 -4.09 5.75
CA ARG A 44 -0.74 -4.08 4.30
C ARG A 44 0.26 -2.99 3.89
N GLU A 45 0.14 -1.79 4.43
CA GLU A 45 1.08 -0.68 4.15
C GLU A 45 2.50 -1.01 4.63
N ARG A 46 2.64 -1.53 5.87
CA ARG A 46 3.93 -1.97 6.39
C ARG A 46 4.55 -3.05 5.52
N LYS A 47 3.77 -4.05 5.12
CA LYS A 47 4.25 -5.12 4.24
C LYS A 47 4.65 -4.63 2.85
N LEU A 48 3.89 -3.69 2.28
CA LEU A 48 4.24 -3.07 1.00
C LEU A 48 5.48 -2.17 1.13
N SER A 49 5.64 -1.47 2.24
CA SER A 49 6.86 -0.68 2.51
C SER A 49 8.08 -1.58 2.64
N GLU A 50 7.99 -2.67 3.40
CA GLU A 50 9.04 -3.69 3.51
C GLU A 50 9.44 -4.23 2.12
N ILE A 51 8.45 -4.62 1.30
CA ILE A 51 8.69 -5.13 -0.05
C ILE A 51 9.39 -4.08 -0.93
N ARG A 52 9.00 -2.80 -0.84
CA ARG A 52 9.63 -1.72 -1.61
C ARG A 52 11.08 -1.50 -1.17
N GLN A 53 11.33 -1.44 0.14
CA GLN A 53 12.67 -1.25 0.69
C GLN A 53 13.59 -2.43 0.38
N LEU A 54 13.07 -3.67 0.43
CA LEU A 54 13.83 -4.87 0.08
C LEU A 54 14.04 -5.05 -1.43
N ARG A 55 13.30 -4.34 -2.24
CA ARG A 55 13.51 -4.30 -3.69
C ARG A 55 14.44 -3.17 -4.12
N ASN A 56 14.48 -2.07 -3.35
CA ASN A 56 15.30 -0.90 -3.66
C ASN A 56 16.04 -0.52 -2.38
N ILE A 57 17.29 -0.91 -2.28
CA ILE A 57 18.14 -0.62 -1.13
C ILE A 57 19.02 0.58 -1.47
N GLN A 58 18.81 1.67 -0.77
CA GLN A 58 19.67 2.86 -0.82
C GLN A 58 20.63 2.82 0.35
N MET A 59 21.90 2.88 0.07
CA MET A 59 22.98 2.97 1.04
C MET A 59 23.54 4.39 1.02
N HIS A 60 23.60 5.03 2.17
CA HIS A 60 24.16 6.37 2.29
C HIS A 60 25.67 6.28 2.57
N ILE A 61 26.44 7.09 1.88
CA ILE A 61 27.87 7.23 2.12
C ILE A 61 28.06 8.36 3.13
N ASN A 62 28.88 8.15 4.17
CA ASN A 62 29.16 9.19 5.16
C ASN A 62 29.90 10.37 4.50
N GLU A 63 29.53 11.61 4.81
CA GLU A 63 30.05 12.83 4.17
C GLU A 63 31.58 12.93 4.15
N SER A 64 32.26 12.33 5.11
CA SER A 64 33.72 12.27 5.19
C SER A 64 34.33 11.06 4.49
N ALA A 65 33.52 10.14 4.00
CA ALA A 65 33.97 8.89 3.40
C ALA A 65 34.24 9.08 1.90
N GLN A 66 35.29 8.41 1.42
CA GLN A 66 35.60 8.33 0.01
C GLN A 66 35.72 6.87 -0.39
N ILE A 67 34.82 6.42 -1.24
CA ILE A 67 34.83 5.07 -1.79
C ILE A 67 35.24 5.17 -3.24
N ASN A 68 36.31 4.48 -3.62
CA ASN A 68 36.75 4.46 -4.99
C ASN A 68 35.93 3.46 -5.83
N LYS A 69 35.91 3.67 -7.15
CA LYS A 69 35.30 2.73 -8.07
C LYS A 69 35.83 1.31 -7.89
N SER A 70 37.16 1.15 -7.72
CA SER A 70 37.80 -0.15 -7.50
C SER A 70 37.28 -0.89 -6.26
N ASP A 71 36.98 -0.17 -5.17
CA ASP A 71 36.50 -0.77 -3.94
C ASP A 71 35.05 -1.22 -4.09
N LEU A 72 34.21 -0.39 -4.75
CA LEU A 72 32.83 -0.74 -5.06
C LEU A 72 32.77 -1.94 -6.04
N GLU A 73 33.60 -1.94 -7.08
CA GLU A 73 33.71 -3.03 -8.04
C GLU A 73 34.09 -4.34 -7.35
N ASN A 74 35.10 -4.34 -6.49
CA ASN A 74 35.52 -5.50 -5.72
C ASN A 74 34.37 -6.00 -4.82
N CYS A 75 33.68 -5.09 -4.10
CA CYS A 75 32.56 -5.47 -3.25
C CYS A 75 31.43 -6.16 -4.05
N LEU A 76 31.09 -5.61 -5.23
CA LEU A 76 30.04 -6.18 -6.09
C LEU A 76 30.45 -7.54 -6.67
N LEU A 77 31.71 -7.74 -7.03
CA LEU A 77 32.24 -9.01 -7.52
C LEU A 77 32.31 -10.11 -6.44
N TYR A 78 32.40 -9.74 -5.16
CA TYR A 78 32.33 -10.68 -4.03
C TYR A 78 30.90 -11.09 -3.65
N LEU A 79 29.89 -10.54 -4.33
CA LEU A 79 28.51 -10.96 -4.06
C LEU A 79 28.30 -12.43 -4.47
N PRO A 80 27.62 -13.23 -3.64
CA PRO A 80 27.25 -14.59 -4.00
C PRO A 80 26.35 -14.60 -5.27
N GLU A 81 26.49 -15.64 -6.07
CA GLU A 81 25.74 -15.77 -7.34
C GLU A 81 24.22 -15.65 -7.15
N ASP A 82 23.69 -16.12 -6.01
CA ASP A 82 22.27 -16.01 -5.65
C ASP A 82 21.82 -14.55 -5.49
N LEU A 83 22.67 -13.66 -4.97
CA LEU A 83 22.40 -12.23 -4.84
C LEU A 83 22.69 -11.47 -6.12
N GLU A 84 23.84 -11.74 -6.78
CA GLU A 84 24.21 -11.11 -8.04
C GLU A 84 23.12 -11.26 -9.09
N ASN A 85 22.56 -12.46 -9.25
CA ASN A 85 21.48 -12.74 -10.19
C ASN A 85 20.17 -12.01 -9.90
N LEU A 86 19.98 -11.53 -8.66
CA LEU A 86 18.80 -10.75 -8.28
C LEU A 86 18.97 -9.26 -8.51
N ILE A 87 20.22 -8.76 -8.59
CA ILE A 87 20.49 -7.35 -8.87
C ILE A 87 20.13 -7.05 -10.32
N ASP A 88 19.12 -6.20 -10.49
CA ASP A 88 18.61 -5.77 -11.80
C ASP A 88 19.14 -4.39 -12.20
N GLY A 89 19.72 -3.67 -11.25
CA GLY A 89 20.38 -2.40 -11.46
C GLY A 89 21.13 -1.91 -10.23
N VAL A 90 22.27 -1.29 -10.49
CA VAL A 90 23.05 -0.49 -9.56
C VAL A 90 23.05 0.93 -10.09
N TYR A 91 22.71 1.89 -9.23
CA TYR A 91 22.83 3.30 -9.51
C TYR A 91 23.85 3.89 -8.54
N VAL A 92 24.79 4.64 -9.07
CA VAL A 92 25.79 5.36 -8.27
C VAL A 92 26.21 6.65 -8.99
N SER A 93 26.27 7.74 -8.26
CA SER A 93 26.89 8.97 -8.73
C SER A 93 28.37 8.96 -8.36
N MET A 94 29.21 9.44 -9.27
CA MET A 94 30.66 9.42 -9.17
C MET A 94 31.21 10.84 -9.35
N ASP A 95 32.05 11.30 -8.44
CA ASP A 95 32.69 12.60 -8.49
C ASP A 95 33.90 12.57 -9.43
N ILE A 96 33.88 13.41 -10.44
CA ILE A 96 34.99 13.56 -11.39
C ILE A 96 35.95 14.64 -10.89
N ASP A 97 35.39 15.74 -10.45
CA ASP A 97 36.09 16.85 -9.79
C ASP A 97 35.15 17.57 -8.81
N ASP A 98 35.58 18.65 -8.19
CA ASP A 98 34.81 19.37 -7.16
C ASP A 98 33.46 19.94 -7.65
N ASN A 99 33.23 20.00 -8.96
CA ASN A 99 32.03 20.63 -9.56
C ASN A 99 31.31 19.73 -10.57
N LEU A 100 31.82 18.55 -10.86
CA LEU A 100 31.25 17.66 -11.85
C LEU A 100 31.10 16.26 -11.29
N SER A 101 29.86 15.85 -11.12
CA SER A 101 29.48 14.46 -10.88
C SER A 101 28.88 13.83 -12.14
N ILE A 102 28.90 12.54 -12.20
CA ILE A 102 28.31 11.74 -13.29
C ILE A 102 27.51 10.59 -12.72
N GLU A 103 26.52 10.16 -13.47
CA GLU A 103 25.75 8.99 -13.10
C GLU A 103 26.25 7.71 -13.78
N CYS A 104 26.20 6.61 -13.05
CA CYS A 104 26.39 5.27 -13.58
C CYS A 104 25.21 4.40 -13.21
N GLN A 105 24.64 3.74 -14.24
CA GLN A 105 23.45 2.90 -14.13
C GLN A 105 23.74 1.57 -14.81
N PHE A 106 24.11 0.55 -14.05
CA PHE A 106 24.54 -0.74 -14.59
C PHE A 106 23.97 -1.91 -13.78
N ALA A 107 24.09 -3.12 -14.28
CA ALA A 107 23.94 -4.34 -13.50
C ALA A 107 25.16 -5.23 -13.73
N LEU A 108 25.39 -6.14 -12.80
CA LEU A 108 26.48 -7.11 -12.89
C LEU A 108 25.86 -8.50 -13.09
N LYS A 109 26.30 -9.23 -14.13
CA LYS A 109 25.89 -10.62 -14.34
C LYS A 109 27.09 -11.47 -14.77
N ASN A 110 27.37 -12.51 -14.02
CA ASN A 110 28.53 -13.39 -14.25
C ASN A 110 29.85 -12.59 -14.32
N GLY A 111 30.03 -11.61 -13.43
CA GLY A 111 31.22 -10.75 -13.39
C GLY A 111 31.33 -9.77 -14.56
N LYS A 112 30.27 -9.55 -15.35
CA LYS A 112 30.26 -8.64 -16.49
C LYS A 112 29.24 -7.52 -16.29
N TYR A 113 29.66 -6.31 -16.63
CA TYR A 113 28.76 -5.16 -16.63
C TYR A 113 27.77 -5.24 -17.78
N ILE A 114 26.52 -4.93 -17.47
CA ILE A 114 25.44 -4.82 -18.47
C ILE A 114 24.59 -3.58 -18.14
N PRO A 115 23.92 -2.98 -19.13
CA PRO A 115 22.98 -1.90 -18.89
C PRO A 115 21.87 -2.34 -17.92
N ALA A 116 21.57 -1.50 -16.92
CA ALA A 116 20.51 -1.76 -15.95
C ALA A 116 19.14 -1.74 -16.63
N ALA A 117 18.56 -2.91 -16.89
CA ALA A 117 17.30 -3.05 -17.62
C ALA A 117 16.15 -2.30 -16.93
N ALA A 118 16.08 -2.35 -15.61
CA ALA A 118 15.03 -1.69 -14.84
C ALA A 118 15.04 -0.16 -15.02
N PHE A 119 16.21 0.47 -14.98
CA PHE A 119 16.35 1.91 -15.19
C PHE A 119 16.11 2.28 -16.65
N ARG A 120 16.79 1.61 -17.57
CA ARG A 120 16.63 1.82 -19.02
C ARG A 120 15.17 1.79 -19.46
N ASP A 121 14.44 0.72 -19.10
CA ASP A 121 13.07 0.52 -19.56
C ASP A 121 12.10 1.55 -18.95
N ASN A 122 12.34 1.99 -17.72
CA ASN A 122 11.55 3.03 -17.08
C ASN A 122 11.82 4.41 -17.71
N LEU A 123 13.08 4.74 -17.98
CA LEU A 123 13.49 6.00 -18.59
C LEU A 123 12.98 6.11 -20.04
N LEU A 124 13.06 5.01 -20.82
CA LEU A 124 12.51 4.97 -22.18
C LEU A 124 10.99 5.10 -22.20
N LYS A 125 10.27 4.38 -21.30
CA LYS A 125 8.80 4.46 -21.23
C LYS A 125 8.30 5.83 -20.81
N ALA A 126 9.05 6.51 -19.96
CA ALA A 126 8.71 7.86 -19.49
C ALA A 126 9.14 8.96 -20.48
N ASN A 127 9.79 8.60 -21.59
CA ASN A 127 10.42 9.52 -22.56
C ASN A 127 11.46 10.45 -21.91
N PHE A 128 12.15 9.99 -20.87
CA PHE A 128 13.24 10.75 -20.25
C PHE A 128 14.58 10.55 -20.97
N ILE A 129 14.70 9.51 -21.79
CA ILE A 129 15.86 9.26 -22.65
C ILE A 129 15.38 8.89 -24.05
N ASN A 130 16.20 9.22 -25.07
CA ASN A 130 15.94 8.83 -26.45
C ASN A 130 16.77 7.63 -26.90
N ASN A 131 17.83 7.29 -26.20
CA ASN A 131 18.71 6.16 -26.46
C ASN A 131 19.31 5.64 -25.15
N TYR A 132 19.98 4.49 -25.18
CA TYR A 132 20.70 3.94 -24.04
C TYR A 132 21.90 3.11 -24.51
N PHE A 133 22.79 2.74 -23.58
CA PHE A 133 23.96 1.92 -23.88
C PHE A 133 23.57 0.52 -24.36
N THR A 134 24.36 -0.03 -25.28
CA THR A 134 24.31 -1.45 -25.63
C THR A 134 25.06 -2.28 -24.59
N ILE A 135 24.82 -3.58 -24.58
CA ILE A 135 25.55 -4.51 -23.70
C ILE A 135 27.06 -4.46 -23.98
N GLU A 136 27.44 -4.38 -25.25
CA GLU A 136 28.84 -4.33 -25.66
C GLU A 136 29.52 -3.04 -25.19
N GLN A 137 28.84 -1.91 -25.28
CA GLN A 137 29.34 -0.61 -24.83
C GLN A 137 29.59 -0.60 -23.34
N GLU A 138 28.65 -1.14 -22.55
CA GLU A 138 28.79 -1.24 -21.09
C GLU A 138 29.92 -2.21 -20.69
N GLN A 139 29.98 -3.39 -21.31
CA GLN A 139 30.98 -4.41 -20.98
C GLN A 139 32.42 -3.99 -21.34
N ASN A 140 32.58 -3.33 -22.49
CA ASN A 140 33.89 -2.91 -22.97
C ASN A 140 34.32 -1.55 -22.42
N GLY A 141 33.48 -0.86 -21.65
CA GLY A 141 33.75 0.49 -21.17
C GLY A 141 33.98 1.46 -22.34
N GLU A 142 33.15 1.40 -23.37
CA GLU A 142 33.26 2.32 -24.49
C GLU A 142 33.08 3.76 -24.03
N LEU A 143 33.82 4.68 -24.63
CA LEU A 143 33.75 6.10 -24.33
C LEU A 143 32.53 6.73 -25.00
N VAL A 144 31.34 6.43 -24.44
CA VAL A 144 30.05 6.94 -24.87
C VAL A 144 29.32 7.61 -23.68
N ALA A 145 28.46 8.59 -23.98
CA ALA A 145 27.75 9.36 -22.96
C ALA A 145 26.30 9.65 -23.36
N LEU A 146 25.41 9.68 -22.37
CA LEU A 146 24.11 10.36 -22.45
C LEU A 146 24.23 11.69 -21.73
N ILE A 147 23.85 12.79 -22.38
CA ILE A 147 23.96 14.13 -21.79
C ILE A 147 22.58 14.70 -21.48
N TYR A 148 22.53 15.56 -20.47
CA TYR A 148 21.32 16.29 -20.15
C TYR A 148 20.94 17.25 -21.28
N LYS A 149 19.65 17.24 -21.66
CA LYS A 149 19.05 18.24 -22.53
C LYS A 149 17.69 18.62 -21.96
N GLU A 150 17.50 19.85 -21.63
CA GLU A 150 16.21 20.36 -21.23
C GLU A 150 15.24 20.23 -22.42
N SER A 151 14.36 19.23 -22.37
CA SER A 151 13.34 19.06 -23.41
C SER A 151 12.08 19.79 -23.03
N LYS A 152 11.72 20.79 -23.82
CA LYS A 152 10.40 21.47 -23.71
C LYS A 152 9.32 20.74 -24.51
N GLU A 153 9.74 19.96 -25.51
CA GLU A 153 8.84 19.20 -26.39
C GLU A 153 9.48 17.87 -26.79
N GLN A 154 8.64 16.88 -27.07
CA GLN A 154 9.05 15.51 -27.48
C GLN A 154 9.86 15.51 -28.81
N SER A 155 9.75 16.56 -29.63
CA SER A 155 10.51 16.78 -30.88
C SER A 155 12.00 17.00 -30.64
N ASP A 156 12.39 17.55 -29.48
CA ASP A 156 13.78 17.92 -29.19
C ASP A 156 14.72 16.72 -29.07
N PHE A 157 14.18 15.51 -28.84
CA PHE A 157 14.95 14.27 -28.77
C PHE A 157 15.27 13.64 -30.14
N HIS A 158 14.67 14.13 -31.24
CA HIS A 158 14.88 13.62 -32.58
C HIS A 158 16.00 14.33 -33.38
N ASP A 159 16.62 15.36 -32.79
CA ASP A 159 17.75 16.03 -33.41
C ASP A 159 18.92 15.06 -33.59
N GLU A 160 19.68 15.23 -34.69
CA GLU A 160 20.89 14.47 -34.92
C GLU A 160 21.85 14.61 -33.74
N ILE A 161 22.15 13.46 -33.10
CA ILE A 161 23.06 13.39 -31.96
C ILE A 161 24.47 13.57 -32.50
N LYS A 162 25.02 14.76 -32.32
CA LYS A 162 26.40 15.08 -32.72
C LYS A 162 27.09 15.77 -31.54
N GLY A 163 28.20 15.20 -31.12
CA GLY A 163 29.04 15.84 -30.12
C GLY A 163 29.96 14.90 -29.37
N PHE A 164 30.92 15.51 -28.76
CA PHE A 164 31.85 14.86 -27.85
C PHE A 164 31.91 15.69 -26.58
N ILE A 165 32.07 15.03 -25.45
CA ILE A 165 32.35 15.68 -24.15
C ILE A 165 33.69 15.14 -23.62
N GLU A 166 34.42 15.96 -22.94
CA GLU A 166 35.69 15.56 -22.33
C GLU A 166 35.50 15.41 -20.81
N ILE A 167 35.80 14.22 -20.30
CA ILE A 167 35.68 13.88 -18.88
C ILE A 167 36.94 13.06 -18.51
N GLN A 168 37.63 13.45 -17.43
CA GLN A 168 38.89 12.81 -16.98
C GLN A 168 39.93 12.65 -18.10
N SER A 169 40.09 13.67 -18.96
CA SER A 169 40.99 13.64 -20.13
C SER A 169 40.67 12.54 -21.17
N LYS A 170 39.46 11.98 -21.10
CA LYS A 170 38.92 11.06 -22.09
C LYS A 170 37.80 11.74 -22.88
N THR A 171 37.77 11.50 -24.20
CA THR A 171 36.74 12.06 -25.07
C THR A 171 35.60 11.06 -25.26
N TYR A 172 34.42 11.38 -24.72
CA TYR A 172 33.23 10.55 -24.85
C TYR A 172 32.36 11.02 -25.98
N LYS A 173 31.91 10.06 -26.82
CA LYS A 173 30.95 10.32 -27.90
C LYS A 173 29.55 10.39 -27.33
N VAL A 174 28.82 11.47 -27.58
CA VAL A 174 27.42 11.59 -27.23
C VAL A 174 26.58 10.68 -28.12
N ILE A 175 25.83 9.75 -27.52
CA ILE A 175 24.98 8.80 -28.24
C ILE A 175 23.49 9.02 -27.98
N GLY A 176 23.14 9.82 -26.99
CA GLY A 176 21.76 10.10 -26.63
C GLY A 176 21.62 11.29 -25.72
N TYR A 177 20.37 11.68 -25.53
CA TYR A 177 19.98 12.73 -24.60
C TYR A 177 19.13 12.14 -23.46
N GLN A 178 19.26 12.74 -22.27
CA GLN A 178 18.41 12.46 -21.14
C GLN A 178 17.78 13.77 -20.61
N SER A 179 16.55 13.69 -20.12
CA SER A 179 15.82 14.81 -19.48
C SER A 179 15.37 14.46 -18.05
N TRP A 180 16.12 13.63 -17.40
CA TRP A 180 15.90 13.32 -16.00
C TRP A 180 16.12 14.56 -15.13
N THR A 181 15.63 14.53 -13.89
CA THR A 181 15.75 15.66 -12.95
C THR A 181 17.19 16.02 -12.56
N ILE A 182 18.15 15.18 -12.90
CA ILE A 182 19.57 15.34 -12.61
C ILE A 182 20.26 15.80 -13.91
N GLU A 183 21.00 16.88 -13.82
CA GLU A 183 21.68 17.49 -15.00
C GLU A 183 23.00 16.78 -15.35
N GLU A 184 23.38 15.75 -14.59
CA GLU A 184 24.63 15.02 -14.74
C GLU A 184 24.61 14.08 -15.97
N PRO A 185 25.73 13.93 -16.68
CA PRO A 185 25.84 12.98 -17.77
C PRO A 185 25.84 11.53 -17.24
N ILE A 186 25.23 10.60 -17.99
CA ILE A 186 25.27 9.17 -17.69
C ILE A 186 26.38 8.52 -18.52
N LEU A 187 27.27 7.78 -17.87
CA LEU A 187 28.40 7.07 -18.49
C LEU A 187 28.37 5.58 -18.17
N PRO A 188 28.95 4.73 -19.05
CA PRO A 188 29.21 3.33 -18.70
C PRO A 188 30.16 3.24 -17.53
N PHE A 189 29.80 2.49 -16.49
CA PHE A 189 30.62 2.34 -15.29
C PHE A 189 32.01 1.79 -15.59
N ALA A 190 32.12 0.85 -16.54
CA ALA A 190 33.39 0.28 -16.97
C ALA A 190 34.33 1.30 -17.63
N SER A 191 33.84 2.44 -18.16
CA SER A 191 34.66 3.46 -18.84
C SER A 191 35.47 4.35 -17.88
N LEU A 192 35.08 4.40 -16.61
CA LEU A 192 35.68 5.27 -15.61
C LEU A 192 37.04 4.78 -15.11
N ASN A 193 37.85 5.69 -14.57
CA ASN A 193 39.09 5.36 -13.91
C ASN A 193 38.83 4.66 -12.57
N GLN A 194 39.74 3.79 -12.15
CA GLN A 194 39.59 2.98 -10.93
C GLN A 194 39.64 3.80 -9.63
N ASP A 195 40.25 4.97 -9.68
CA ASP A 195 40.42 5.93 -8.58
C ASP A 195 39.26 6.97 -8.51
N THR A 196 38.30 6.91 -9.45
CA THR A 196 37.11 7.78 -9.41
C THR A 196 36.31 7.49 -8.14
N LYS A 197 35.91 8.55 -7.43
CA LYS A 197 35.25 8.47 -6.13
C LYS A 197 33.74 8.49 -6.28
N THR A 198 33.06 7.83 -5.37
CA THR A 198 31.59 7.91 -5.28
C THR A 198 31.17 9.23 -4.67
N ASN A 199 30.07 9.79 -5.17
CA ASN A 199 29.45 10.97 -4.57
C ASN A 199 28.77 10.59 -3.24
N ALA A 200 29.14 11.28 -2.17
CA ALA A 200 28.63 10.98 -0.83
C ALA A 200 27.18 11.41 -0.63
N GLU A 201 26.71 12.47 -1.32
CA GLU A 201 25.37 13.01 -1.14
C GLU A 201 24.30 12.06 -1.70
N GLU A 202 24.59 11.36 -2.80
CA GLU A 202 23.62 10.50 -3.45
C GLU A 202 23.66 9.04 -2.94
N GLY A 203 24.86 8.54 -2.62
CA GLY A 203 25.03 7.18 -2.15
C GLY A 203 24.95 6.11 -3.25
N ILE A 204 24.68 4.86 -2.85
CA ILE A 204 24.59 3.70 -3.73
C ILE A 204 23.20 3.11 -3.67
N TYR A 205 22.56 2.92 -4.83
CA TYR A 205 21.25 2.28 -4.95
C TYR A 205 21.37 0.92 -5.59
N LEU A 206 20.83 -0.09 -4.93
CA LEU A 206 20.69 -1.43 -5.47
C LEU A 206 19.22 -1.72 -5.76
N HIS A 207 18.91 -2.00 -7.02
CA HIS A 207 17.59 -2.45 -7.46
C HIS A 207 17.60 -3.95 -7.69
N PHE A 208 16.64 -4.65 -7.10
CA PHE A 208 16.49 -6.09 -7.24
C PHE A 208 15.27 -6.43 -8.09
N SER A 209 15.35 -7.48 -8.88
CA SER A 209 14.25 -8.01 -9.71
C SER A 209 13.02 -8.39 -8.88
N ARG A 210 13.21 -8.79 -7.63
CA ARG A 210 12.19 -9.02 -6.59
C ARG A 210 12.65 -8.47 -5.25
N ALA A 211 11.73 -8.34 -4.31
CA ALA A 211 12.09 -8.11 -2.91
C ALA A 211 12.97 -9.27 -2.41
N ILE A 212 14.13 -8.96 -1.86
CA ILE A 212 15.02 -9.96 -1.27
C ILE A 212 14.48 -10.42 0.09
N SER A 213 14.77 -11.66 0.44
CA SER A 213 14.42 -12.23 1.75
C SER A 213 15.31 -11.67 2.85
N LYS A 214 14.90 -11.86 4.12
CA LYS A 214 15.74 -11.47 5.26
C LYS A 214 17.12 -12.11 5.21
N GLN A 215 17.23 -13.38 4.83
CA GLN A 215 18.51 -14.07 4.74
C GLN A 215 19.42 -13.49 3.65
N GLU A 216 18.85 -13.13 2.51
CA GLU A 216 19.57 -12.46 1.41
C GLU A 216 20.00 -11.05 1.83
N TYR A 217 19.13 -10.32 2.53
CA TYR A 217 19.48 -9.00 3.10
C TYR A 217 20.59 -9.10 4.14
N ASP A 218 20.53 -10.07 5.06
CA ASP A 218 21.57 -10.25 6.07
C ASP A 218 22.93 -10.61 5.45
N LYS A 219 22.95 -11.36 4.33
CA LYS A 219 24.17 -11.63 3.54
C LYS A 219 24.70 -10.34 2.90
N LEU A 220 23.82 -9.59 2.22
CA LEU A 220 24.16 -8.32 1.60
C LEU A 220 24.75 -7.34 2.64
N TYR A 221 24.05 -7.19 3.76
CA TYR A 221 24.49 -6.34 4.87
C TYR A 221 25.91 -6.69 5.33
N ARG A 222 26.20 -7.98 5.56
CA ARG A 222 27.55 -8.42 5.99
C ARG A 222 28.60 -8.07 4.96
N ILE A 223 28.37 -8.36 3.68
CA ILE A 223 29.35 -8.11 2.63
C ILE A 223 29.68 -6.62 2.53
N PHE A 224 28.67 -5.75 2.51
CA PHE A 224 28.90 -4.31 2.44
C PHE A 224 29.53 -3.77 3.75
N ASN A 225 29.09 -4.25 4.90
CA ASN A 225 29.66 -3.86 6.18
C ASN A 225 31.11 -4.34 6.36
N ASP A 226 31.46 -5.54 5.90
CA ASP A 226 32.81 -6.08 5.99
C ASP A 226 33.78 -5.36 5.04
N ASN A 227 33.30 -4.86 3.89
CA ASN A 227 34.13 -4.12 2.94
C ASN A 227 34.24 -2.64 3.26
N PHE A 228 33.19 -2.01 3.76
CA PHE A 228 33.12 -0.55 3.92
C PHE A 228 32.96 -0.10 5.38
N GLY A 229 32.49 -0.96 6.28
CA GLY A 229 32.33 -0.64 7.70
C GLY A 229 31.53 0.65 7.91
N ASP A 230 32.14 1.58 8.67
CA ASP A 230 31.53 2.87 9.00
C ASP A 230 31.49 3.87 7.83
N LEU A 231 32.05 3.55 6.66
CA LEU A 231 32.01 4.43 5.48
C LEU A 231 30.63 4.49 4.84
N ILE A 232 29.81 3.44 5.02
CA ILE A 232 28.45 3.33 4.44
C ILE A 232 27.43 3.05 5.54
N GLU A 233 26.36 3.81 5.53
CA GLU A 233 25.17 3.52 6.32
C GLU A 233 24.19 2.67 5.51
N ILE A 234 24.03 1.40 5.90
CA ILE A 234 23.10 0.46 5.29
C ILE A 234 21.75 0.61 5.99
N PRO A 235 20.63 0.86 5.28
CA PRO A 235 19.36 1.13 5.91
C PRO A 235 18.85 -0.06 6.74
N GLN A 236 18.45 0.21 7.98
CA GLN A 236 17.81 -0.81 8.81
C GLN A 236 16.35 -1.02 8.34
N ILE A 237 16.10 -2.10 7.64
CA ILE A 237 14.77 -2.42 7.14
C ILE A 237 13.96 -3.11 8.24
N PRO A 238 12.82 -2.53 8.67
CA PRO A 238 11.96 -3.15 9.66
C PRO A 238 11.21 -4.33 9.04
N PHE A 239 11.74 -5.53 9.24
CA PHE A 239 11.06 -6.75 8.81
C PHE A 239 9.77 -6.96 9.61
N VAL A 240 8.68 -7.21 8.90
CA VAL A 240 7.43 -7.65 9.53
C VAL A 240 7.61 -9.10 9.95
N HIS A 241 7.96 -9.29 11.22
CA HIS A 241 8.18 -10.62 11.79
C HIS A 241 6.91 -11.47 11.74
N GLY A 242 7.06 -12.78 11.66
CA GLY A 242 5.91 -13.69 11.71
C GLY A 242 5.05 -13.54 12.97
N GLN A 243 5.63 -13.07 14.08
CA GLN A 243 4.89 -12.71 15.30
C GLN A 243 3.99 -11.51 15.09
N ASP A 244 4.44 -10.47 14.39
CA ASP A 244 3.62 -9.28 14.06
C ASP A 244 2.44 -9.68 13.19
N GLN A 245 2.67 -10.52 12.19
CA GLN A 245 1.60 -11.08 11.36
C GLN A 245 0.56 -11.84 12.19
N LEU A 246 1.01 -12.64 13.15
CA LEU A 246 0.12 -13.39 14.05
C LEU A 246 -0.69 -12.44 14.93
N VAL A 247 -0.08 -11.40 15.48
CA VAL A 247 -0.76 -10.35 16.27
C VAL A 247 -1.81 -9.64 15.43
N TYR A 248 -1.47 -9.18 14.23
CA TYR A 248 -2.42 -8.52 13.33
C TYR A 248 -3.58 -9.43 12.93
N ASN A 249 -3.31 -10.67 12.57
CA ASN A 249 -4.33 -11.66 12.22
C ASN A 249 -5.26 -11.94 13.41
N THR A 250 -4.70 -12.08 14.62
CA THR A 250 -5.48 -12.32 15.84
C THR A 250 -6.36 -11.12 16.18
N MET A 251 -5.84 -9.89 16.14
CA MET A 251 -6.62 -8.67 16.36
C MET A 251 -7.75 -8.53 15.33
N MET A 252 -7.48 -8.81 14.06
CA MET A 252 -8.49 -8.77 13.01
C MET A 252 -9.57 -9.83 13.24
N LEU A 253 -9.19 -11.05 13.62
CA LEU A 253 -10.12 -12.15 13.90
C LEU A 253 -11.02 -11.82 15.12
N ILE A 254 -10.44 -11.28 16.18
CA ILE A 254 -11.21 -10.83 17.37
C ILE A 254 -12.20 -9.71 16.97
N ALA A 255 -11.75 -8.72 16.22
CA ALA A 255 -12.61 -7.61 15.79
C ALA A 255 -13.75 -8.08 14.87
N ILE A 256 -13.49 -9.00 13.95
CA ILE A 256 -14.52 -9.63 13.12
C ILE A 256 -15.49 -10.44 13.99
N GLY A 257 -14.98 -11.21 14.94
CA GLY A 257 -15.79 -11.98 15.88
C GLY A 257 -16.76 -11.09 16.69
N ILE A 258 -16.28 -9.96 17.21
CA ILE A 258 -17.12 -8.96 17.91
C ILE A 258 -18.16 -8.37 16.95
N ALA A 259 -17.77 -8.00 15.73
CA ALA A 259 -18.69 -7.47 14.73
C ALA A 259 -19.80 -8.46 14.36
N VAL A 260 -19.46 -9.73 14.17
CA VAL A 260 -20.43 -10.80 13.89
C VAL A 260 -21.37 -11.01 15.09
N THR A 261 -20.83 -11.09 16.28
CA THR A 261 -21.65 -11.26 17.52
C THR A 261 -22.61 -10.10 17.68
N ALA A 262 -22.18 -8.85 17.46
CA ALA A 262 -23.04 -7.69 17.54
C ALA A 262 -24.13 -7.68 16.45
N ALA A 263 -23.81 -8.14 15.21
CA ALA A 263 -24.79 -8.28 14.14
C ALA A 263 -25.84 -9.35 14.46
N VAL A 264 -25.43 -10.49 15.02
CA VAL A 264 -26.35 -11.56 15.45
C VAL A 264 -27.24 -11.06 16.58
N ASN A 265 -26.69 -10.37 17.58
CA ASN A 265 -27.48 -9.76 18.66
C ASN A 265 -28.53 -8.78 18.14
N PHE A 266 -28.15 -7.93 17.18
CA PHE A 266 -29.09 -7.05 16.50
C PHE A 266 -30.23 -7.82 15.82
N ALA A 267 -29.91 -8.88 15.10
CA ALA A 267 -30.87 -9.70 14.37
C ALA A 267 -31.85 -10.42 15.35
N ILE A 268 -31.35 -10.93 16.47
CA ILE A 268 -32.16 -11.57 17.52
C ILE A 268 -33.08 -10.54 18.20
N LEU A 269 -32.56 -9.38 18.56
CA LEU A 269 -33.37 -8.29 19.15
C LEU A 269 -34.48 -7.86 18.21
N PHE A 270 -34.18 -7.73 16.91
CA PHE A 270 -35.17 -7.37 15.92
C PHE A 270 -36.23 -8.44 15.73
N LYS A 271 -35.83 -9.73 15.73
CA LYS A 271 -36.80 -10.85 15.72
C LYS A 271 -37.74 -10.76 16.91
N TYR A 272 -37.24 -10.50 18.10
CA TYR A 272 -38.05 -10.35 19.29
C TYR A 272 -39.08 -9.21 19.16
N ILE A 273 -38.66 -8.06 18.62
CA ILE A 273 -39.57 -6.95 18.32
C ILE A 273 -40.68 -7.34 17.35
N MET A 274 -40.32 -8.10 16.31
CA MET A 274 -41.33 -8.62 15.37
C MET A 274 -42.37 -9.50 16.06
N MET A 275 -41.94 -10.42 16.92
CA MET A 275 -42.84 -11.30 17.67
C MET A 275 -43.84 -10.52 18.54
N GLN A 276 -43.41 -9.44 19.17
CA GLN A 276 -44.27 -8.57 19.98
C GLN A 276 -45.30 -7.80 19.14
N ARG A 277 -45.09 -7.68 17.82
CA ARG A 277 -45.95 -6.97 16.85
C ARG A 277 -46.81 -7.91 16.02
N ASP A 278 -46.85 -9.19 16.33
CA ASP A 278 -47.59 -10.19 15.57
C ASP A 278 -49.07 -9.84 15.38
N LYS A 279 -49.75 -9.37 16.41
CA LYS A 279 -51.14 -8.93 16.33
C LYS A 279 -51.34 -7.78 15.34
N MET A 280 -50.46 -6.81 15.34
CA MET A 280 -50.51 -5.69 14.39
C MET A 280 -50.22 -6.15 12.95
N LEU A 281 -49.32 -7.09 12.78
CA LEU A 281 -49.01 -7.69 11.47
C LEU A 281 -50.22 -8.50 10.95
N ALA A 282 -50.90 -9.26 11.83
CA ALA A 282 -52.10 -9.99 11.47
C ALA A 282 -53.22 -9.05 10.98
N VAL A 283 -53.45 -7.94 11.66
CA VAL A 283 -54.40 -6.90 11.21
C VAL A 283 -54.05 -6.35 9.86
N TYR A 284 -52.78 -6.01 9.61
CA TYR A 284 -52.35 -5.52 8.30
C TYR A 284 -52.52 -6.56 7.20
N ARG A 285 -52.30 -7.85 7.49
CA ARG A 285 -52.51 -8.95 6.53
C ARG A 285 -54.00 -9.16 6.21
N ILE A 286 -54.86 -9.03 7.19
CA ILE A 286 -56.33 -9.05 6.97
C ILE A 286 -56.73 -7.87 6.08
N CYS A 287 -56.13 -6.70 6.24
CA CYS A 287 -56.36 -5.53 5.40
C CYS A 287 -55.66 -5.62 4.01
N GLY A 288 -55.13 -6.78 3.60
CA GLY A 288 -54.58 -7.01 2.27
C GLY A 288 -53.08 -6.86 2.11
N LEU A 289 -52.34 -6.76 3.20
CA LEU A 289 -50.87 -6.73 3.13
C LEU A 289 -50.31 -8.12 2.76
N THR A 290 -49.66 -8.24 1.60
CA THR A 290 -49.03 -9.49 1.19
C THR A 290 -47.79 -9.79 2.03
N LYS A 291 -47.38 -11.08 2.13
CA LYS A 291 -46.20 -11.52 2.88
C LYS A 291 -44.93 -10.77 2.44
N ILE A 292 -44.73 -10.59 1.12
CA ILE A 292 -43.55 -9.87 0.59
C ILE A 292 -43.56 -8.39 1.02
N LYS A 293 -44.73 -7.73 0.91
CA LYS A 293 -44.85 -6.32 1.35
C LYS A 293 -44.58 -6.17 2.86
N ALA A 294 -44.96 -7.17 3.67
CA ALA A 294 -44.64 -7.20 5.09
C ALA A 294 -43.13 -7.31 5.34
N VAL A 295 -42.45 -8.20 4.63
CA VAL A 295 -40.98 -8.31 4.68
C VAL A 295 -40.31 -6.98 4.35
N VAL A 296 -40.70 -6.36 3.24
CA VAL A 296 -40.14 -5.06 2.81
C VAL A 296 -40.40 -3.96 3.86
N LEU A 297 -41.59 -3.93 4.47
CA LEU A 297 -41.92 -2.96 5.52
C LEU A 297 -40.96 -3.07 6.71
N TYR A 298 -40.73 -4.30 7.21
CA TYR A 298 -39.82 -4.53 8.32
C TYR A 298 -38.36 -4.24 7.98
N LEU A 299 -37.94 -4.61 6.75
CA LEU A 299 -36.58 -4.25 6.28
C LEU A 299 -36.39 -2.75 6.23
N MET A 300 -37.36 -1.99 5.74
CA MET A 300 -37.27 -0.54 5.70
C MET A 300 -37.17 0.05 7.14
N GLU A 301 -37.91 -0.47 8.11
CA GLU A 301 -37.80 -0.05 9.51
C GLU A 301 -36.39 -0.29 10.05
N CYS A 302 -35.80 -1.48 9.81
CA CYS A 302 -34.43 -1.79 10.20
C CYS A 302 -33.41 -0.85 9.59
N VAL A 303 -33.47 -0.64 8.28
CA VAL A 303 -32.52 0.21 7.55
C VAL A 303 -32.59 1.64 8.06
N PHE A 304 -33.79 2.18 8.35
CA PHE A 304 -33.93 3.52 8.92
C PHE A 304 -33.36 3.65 10.34
N ILE A 305 -33.28 2.56 11.10
CA ILE A 305 -32.61 2.55 12.43
C ILE A 305 -31.10 2.41 12.26
N ILE A 306 -30.65 1.51 11.40
CA ILE A 306 -29.25 1.16 11.23
C ILE A 306 -28.44 2.33 10.67
N ILE A 307 -28.92 3.01 9.63
CA ILE A 307 -28.19 4.06 8.90
C ILE A 307 -27.66 5.16 9.83
N PRO A 308 -28.51 5.87 10.61
CA PRO A 308 -28.05 6.97 11.44
C PRO A 308 -27.13 6.51 12.56
N ILE A 309 -27.34 5.31 13.11
CA ILE A 309 -26.50 4.77 14.18
C ILE A 309 -25.12 4.40 13.66
N TYR A 310 -25.06 3.74 12.49
CA TYR A 310 -23.79 3.37 11.85
C TYR A 310 -22.98 4.60 11.49
N ILE A 311 -23.60 5.62 10.89
CA ILE A 311 -22.95 6.89 10.57
C ILE A 311 -22.43 7.55 11.86
N GLY A 312 -23.25 7.60 12.90
CA GLY A 312 -22.84 8.12 14.22
C GLY A 312 -21.64 7.37 14.81
N GLY A 313 -21.62 6.03 14.68
CA GLY A 313 -20.49 5.19 15.08
C GLY A 313 -19.22 5.48 14.29
N SER A 314 -19.33 5.62 12.97
CA SER A 314 -18.19 5.96 12.09
C SER A 314 -17.64 7.37 12.39
N VAL A 315 -18.50 8.34 12.65
CA VAL A 315 -18.12 9.70 13.06
C VAL A 315 -17.40 9.65 14.42
N CYS A 316 -17.97 8.96 15.40
CA CYS A 316 -17.34 8.77 16.71
C CYS A 316 -15.98 8.06 16.59
N PHE A 317 -15.87 7.04 15.75
CA PHE A 317 -14.61 6.38 15.47
C PHE A 317 -13.56 7.36 14.94
N ASN A 318 -13.91 8.15 13.93
CA ASN A 318 -12.98 9.09 13.30
C ASN A 318 -12.48 10.19 14.24
N TYR A 319 -13.37 10.77 15.05
CA TYR A 319 -13.02 11.92 15.89
C TYR A 319 -12.52 11.55 17.30
N ILE A 320 -12.86 10.38 17.82
CA ILE A 320 -12.50 9.98 19.19
C ILE A 320 -11.54 8.81 19.18
N MET A 321 -11.90 7.70 18.51
CA MET A 321 -11.11 6.46 18.59
C MET A 321 -9.84 6.53 17.76
N LEU A 322 -9.90 7.07 16.53
CA LEU A 322 -8.75 7.12 15.65
C LEU A 322 -7.59 7.96 16.23
N PRO A 323 -7.79 9.16 16.82
CA PRO A 323 -6.72 9.90 17.49
C PRO A 323 -6.11 9.18 18.71
N LEU A 324 -6.88 8.37 19.41
CA LEU A 324 -6.38 7.54 20.51
C LEU A 324 -5.55 6.37 19.98
N LEU A 325 -6.06 5.67 18.97
CA LEU A 325 -5.41 4.51 18.38
C LEU A 325 -4.14 4.90 17.59
N SER A 326 -4.09 6.07 16.97
CA SER A 326 -2.89 6.56 16.28
C SER A 326 -1.69 6.73 17.21
N LYS A 327 -1.94 7.04 18.49
CA LYS A 327 -0.89 7.12 19.51
C LYS A 327 -0.41 5.74 20.01
N MET A 328 -1.27 4.74 19.97
CA MET A 328 -0.98 3.39 20.52
C MET A 328 -0.50 2.39 19.46
N VAL A 329 -1.03 2.46 18.24
CA VAL A 329 -0.86 1.43 17.21
C VAL A 329 -0.33 2.02 15.89
N SER A 330 0.07 3.30 15.87
CA SER A 330 0.56 4.01 14.67
C SER A 330 -0.41 3.92 13.48
N LEU A 331 -1.73 3.90 13.75
CA LEU A 331 -2.74 3.93 12.70
C LEU A 331 -2.74 5.28 12.00
N SER A 332 -2.39 5.28 10.71
CA SER A 332 -2.41 6.51 9.91
C SER A 332 -3.83 6.94 9.58
N GLY A 333 -4.17 8.21 9.87
CA GLY A 333 -5.47 8.79 9.51
C GLY A 333 -5.71 8.85 8.00
N THR A 334 -4.66 8.81 7.18
CA THR A 334 -4.74 8.84 5.71
C THR A 334 -5.42 7.62 5.10
N ILE A 335 -5.45 6.49 5.83
CA ILE A 335 -6.12 5.24 5.43
C ILE A 335 -7.64 5.44 5.28
N TYR A 336 -8.22 6.33 6.11
CA TYR A 336 -9.66 6.55 6.21
C TYR A 336 -10.14 7.66 5.27
N SER A 337 -10.14 7.39 3.96
CA SER A 337 -10.77 8.27 2.98
C SER A 337 -12.30 8.17 3.03
N ILE A 338 -13.00 9.18 2.52
CA ILE A 338 -14.47 9.16 2.38
C ILE A 338 -14.92 7.92 1.57
N ARG A 339 -14.14 7.52 0.57
CA ARG A 339 -14.42 6.30 -0.22
C ARG A 339 -14.35 5.04 0.64
N ALA A 340 -13.38 4.93 1.54
CA ALA A 340 -13.26 3.80 2.45
C ALA A 340 -14.46 3.69 3.39
N TYR A 341 -14.86 4.80 4.04
CA TYR A 341 -16.07 4.83 4.88
C TYR A 341 -17.33 4.43 4.12
N LEU A 342 -17.50 4.92 2.89
CA LEU A 342 -18.65 4.58 2.06
C LEU A 342 -18.67 3.11 1.69
N LEU A 343 -17.53 2.53 1.37
CA LEU A 343 -17.39 1.11 1.03
C LEU A 343 -17.69 0.22 2.23
N LEU A 344 -17.16 0.56 3.41
CA LEU A 344 -17.46 -0.15 4.66
C LEU A 344 -18.94 -0.05 5.04
N PHE A 345 -19.54 1.12 4.88
CA PHE A 345 -20.96 1.35 5.12
C PHE A 345 -21.83 0.50 4.19
N LEU A 346 -21.55 0.50 2.89
CA LEU A 346 -22.29 -0.29 1.92
C LEU A 346 -22.15 -1.80 2.18
N SER A 347 -20.94 -2.28 2.47
CA SER A 347 -20.72 -3.70 2.80
C SER A 347 -21.50 -4.12 4.05
N TYR A 348 -21.48 -3.29 5.09
CA TYR A 348 -22.26 -3.54 6.30
C TYR A 348 -23.75 -3.59 6.05
N ILE A 349 -24.30 -2.64 5.27
CA ILE A 349 -25.74 -2.63 4.94
C ILE A 349 -26.11 -3.89 4.14
N ILE A 350 -25.33 -4.27 3.14
CA ILE A 350 -25.61 -5.45 2.33
C ILE A 350 -25.66 -6.71 3.21
N ILE A 351 -24.64 -6.91 4.05
CA ILE A 351 -24.59 -8.06 4.96
C ILE A 351 -25.77 -8.04 5.93
N SER A 352 -26.08 -6.89 6.53
CA SER A 352 -27.19 -6.73 7.47
C SER A 352 -28.54 -7.01 6.80
N VAL A 353 -28.76 -6.52 5.60
CA VAL A 353 -30.01 -6.76 4.84
C VAL A 353 -30.15 -8.25 4.50
N ILE A 354 -29.08 -8.93 4.06
CA ILE A 354 -29.13 -10.37 3.77
C ILE A 354 -29.53 -11.15 5.02
N LEU A 355 -28.87 -10.89 6.17
CA LEU A 355 -29.19 -11.56 7.43
C LEU A 355 -30.64 -11.30 7.88
N LEU A 356 -31.10 -10.04 7.78
CA LEU A 356 -32.43 -9.65 8.17
C LEU A 356 -33.51 -10.28 7.24
N VAL A 357 -33.27 -10.33 5.93
CA VAL A 357 -34.17 -10.98 4.98
C VAL A 357 -34.39 -12.44 5.38
N VAL A 358 -33.33 -13.17 5.68
CA VAL A 358 -33.43 -14.57 6.08
C VAL A 358 -34.28 -14.73 7.34
N ILE A 359 -34.04 -13.89 8.36
CA ILE A 359 -34.76 -13.98 9.65
C ILE A 359 -36.22 -13.54 9.51
N ILE A 360 -36.46 -12.41 8.84
CA ILE A 360 -37.78 -11.85 8.67
C ILE A 360 -38.64 -12.79 7.80
N TYR A 361 -38.04 -13.31 6.71
CA TYR A 361 -38.72 -14.27 5.83
C TYR A 361 -39.08 -15.53 6.60
N ALA A 362 -38.17 -16.14 7.33
CA ALA A 362 -38.44 -17.34 8.14
C ALA A 362 -39.57 -17.11 9.15
N GLU A 363 -39.62 -15.95 9.81
CA GLU A 363 -40.63 -15.64 10.82
C GLU A 363 -42.03 -15.41 10.17
N ILE A 364 -42.10 -14.65 9.07
CA ILE A 364 -43.37 -14.32 8.40
C ILE A 364 -43.98 -15.55 7.68
N TYR A 365 -43.12 -16.40 7.09
CA TYR A 365 -43.58 -17.58 6.36
C TYR A 365 -43.95 -18.75 7.25
N ARG A 366 -43.33 -18.86 8.46
CA ARG A 366 -43.62 -19.90 9.43
C ARG A 366 -45.01 -19.72 10.10
N LYS A 367 -45.48 -18.49 10.21
CA LYS A 367 -46.77 -18.19 10.89
C LYS A 367 -47.95 -18.14 9.92
N ASN A 368 -48.96 -18.94 10.23
CA ASN A 368 -50.27 -18.81 9.58
C ASN A 368 -51.08 -17.68 10.22
N ILE A 369 -52.03 -17.08 9.50
CA ILE A 369 -52.84 -15.98 10.01
C ILE A 369 -53.68 -16.44 11.22
N VAL A 370 -54.08 -17.70 11.23
CA VAL A 370 -54.93 -18.29 12.28
C VAL A 370 -54.22 -18.40 13.63
N ASP A 371 -52.89 -18.58 13.61
CA ASP A 371 -52.07 -18.71 14.87
C ASP A 371 -51.73 -17.36 15.52
N SER A 372 -52.11 -16.23 14.90
CA SER A 372 -51.74 -14.88 15.32
C SER A 372 -52.93 -14.01 15.76
N VAL A 373 -54.17 -14.53 15.66
CA VAL A 373 -55.39 -13.94 16.16
C VAL A 373 -55.73 -14.55 17.50
#